data_e99d2deb709c2d428c68fec1fd815679
#
_entry.id   e99d2deb709c2d428c68fec1fd815679
#
_cell.length_a   1.000
_cell.length_b   1.000
_cell.length_c   1.000
_cell.angle_alpha   90.00
_cell.angle_beta   90.00
_cell.angle_gamma   90.00
#
_symmetry.space_group_name_H-M   'P 1'
#
loop_
_entity.id
_entity.type
_entity.pdbx_description
1 polymer ?
#
loop_
_entity_poly.entity_id
_entity_poly.type
_entity_poly.pdbx_seq_one_letter_code
_entity_poly.pdbx_strand_id
1 'polypeptide(L)'
;MISLVVVLVGSCDDSPSALDNCGINSQYVITYNESVNTAGYDIIHAENCTYIISGKNSNKAWLIKFDELGNELWNQVYSDLSGLSRGNAVNHTSDGGLIIGGGEYIFKTDPTGGMEWNYKLPYSNRHYVEDVIETVAGDYIVVGGVGGDPGTGGHAQKGQAYILRMSEGGDIQWVKRYGIANSPMDNFWGVVQADDGGFVLAGNKLHDRNFEFYDHFWVVKTDHSGNIEWSHELGGNYWDEAQDIIKLSDDSYVAVGKKSLSQTNLELWIMRISSSGTILWQSSHGNNNYDAGISLTLTENEDVVVAVGYSRSSSGNPFKYRIWGVDVNNGQILWNKKHGGDQDDKAYGVVEAYDGGFMVVGSTDSFGEGYTKLWIVKTDSEGNTVEYQ
;
A
#
# COMPACT_ATOMS: atom_id res chain seq x y z
N MET A 1 -6.94 25.41 2.25
CA MET A 1 -6.78 26.08 0.93
C MET A 1 -5.85 25.18 0.14
N ILE A 2 -6.34 24.60 -0.97
CA ILE A 2 -5.56 23.71 -1.82
C ILE A 2 -4.64 24.59 -2.68
N SER A 3 -3.32 24.35 -2.64
CA SER A 3 -2.39 24.98 -3.58
C SER A 3 -2.26 24.05 -4.78
N LEU A 4 -2.90 24.39 -5.89
CA LEU A 4 -2.92 23.64 -7.13
C LEU A 4 -1.97 24.30 -8.13
N VAL A 5 -0.94 23.59 -8.57
CA VAL A 5 -0.16 23.96 -9.74
C VAL A 5 -0.53 23.00 -10.88
N VAL A 6 -1.36 23.45 -11.80
CA VAL A 6 -1.74 22.69 -13.00
C VAL A 6 -1.00 23.26 -14.19
N VAL A 7 -0.20 22.44 -14.87
CA VAL A 7 0.33 22.75 -16.19
C VAL A 7 -0.43 21.88 -17.20
N LEU A 8 -1.38 22.49 -17.91
CA LEU A 8 -2.10 21.84 -18.99
C LEU A 8 -1.24 21.84 -20.26
N VAL A 9 -0.79 20.68 -20.69
CA VAL A 9 -0.26 20.47 -22.04
C VAL A 9 -1.38 19.87 -22.88
N GLY A 10 -2.21 20.72 -23.47
CA GLY A 10 -3.35 20.27 -24.27
C GLY A 10 -2.99 20.06 -25.74
N SER A 11 -3.31 18.90 -26.29
CA SER A 11 -3.62 18.77 -27.72
C SER A 11 -5.13 18.61 -27.87
N CYS A 12 -5.75 19.54 -28.59
CA CYS A 12 -7.18 19.47 -28.90
C CYS A 12 -7.41 18.44 -30.01
N ASP A 13 -8.31 17.49 -29.75
CA ASP A 13 -9.08 16.82 -30.81
C ASP A 13 -10.55 16.78 -30.39
N ASP A 14 -11.39 17.35 -31.26
CA ASP A 14 -12.82 17.56 -31.01
C ASP A 14 -13.66 16.35 -31.46
N SER A 15 -14.33 15.70 -30.55
CA SER A 15 -15.76 15.33 -30.63
C SER A 15 -16.23 14.40 -29.49
N PRO A 16 -17.39 14.67 -28.88
CA PRO A 16 -17.78 14.04 -27.62
C PRO A 16 -18.80 12.92 -27.77
N SER A 17 -18.55 11.78 -27.13
CA SER A 17 -19.61 10.93 -26.62
C SER A 17 -19.47 10.88 -25.07
N ALA A 18 -20.57 10.99 -24.37
CA ALA A 18 -20.62 11.30 -22.94
C ALA A 18 -20.18 10.16 -21.98
N LEU A 19 -19.43 9.17 -22.46
CA LEU A 19 -18.88 8.04 -21.71
C LEU A 19 -17.35 7.91 -21.81
N ASP A 20 -16.68 8.76 -22.63
CA ASP A 20 -15.25 8.64 -22.94
C ASP A 20 -14.38 9.76 -22.34
N ASN A 21 -14.80 10.40 -21.27
CA ASN A 21 -14.09 11.55 -20.70
C ASN A 21 -13.16 11.21 -19.54
N CYS A 22 -12.80 9.95 -19.33
CA CYS A 22 -11.69 9.57 -18.48
C CYS A 22 -10.40 9.59 -19.31
N GLY A 23 -9.31 10.07 -18.74
CA GLY A 23 -8.01 10.06 -19.41
C GLY A 23 -7.53 11.43 -19.87
N ILE A 24 -7.74 12.46 -19.07
CA ILE A 24 -7.10 13.76 -19.32
C ILE A 24 -5.60 13.60 -19.09
N ASN A 25 -4.84 13.69 -20.18
CA ASN A 25 -3.38 13.63 -20.15
C ASN A 25 -2.82 14.91 -19.47
N SER A 26 -2.83 14.91 -18.15
CA SER A 26 -2.33 15.99 -17.33
C SER A 26 -1.37 15.45 -16.28
N GLN A 27 -0.28 16.15 -16.08
CA GLN A 27 0.65 15.88 -14.98
C GLN A 27 0.50 16.99 -13.95
N TYR A 28 0.40 16.62 -12.68
CA TYR A 28 0.31 17.59 -11.59
C TYR A 28 0.85 17.05 -10.28
N VAL A 29 1.10 17.98 -9.38
CA VAL A 29 1.48 17.70 -7.99
C VAL A 29 0.58 18.51 -7.08
N ILE A 30 -0.05 17.85 -6.12
CA ILE A 30 -0.97 18.48 -5.16
C ILE A 30 -0.51 18.17 -3.74
N THR A 31 -0.49 19.21 -2.89
CA THR A 31 -0.38 19.06 -1.44
C THR A 31 -1.68 19.50 -0.79
N TYR A 32 -2.15 18.68 0.13
CA TYR A 32 -3.33 19.03 0.93
C TYR A 32 -2.90 19.91 2.11
N ASN A 33 -3.18 21.20 1.99
CA ASN A 33 -2.66 22.21 2.92
C ASN A 33 -3.58 22.41 4.14
N GLU A 34 -3.62 21.42 5.03
CA GLU A 34 -4.21 21.54 6.35
C GLU A 34 -3.18 22.04 7.37
N SER A 35 -3.64 22.72 8.43
CA SER A 35 -2.77 23.13 9.55
C SER A 35 -2.42 21.99 10.52
N VAL A 36 -2.43 20.75 10.02
CA VAL A 36 -2.14 19.51 10.73
C VAL A 36 -1.38 18.54 9.82
N ASN A 37 -0.77 17.51 10.41
CA ASN A 37 -0.12 16.45 9.65
C ASN A 37 -1.15 15.60 8.91
N THR A 38 -0.97 15.45 7.59
CA THR A 38 -1.79 14.59 6.72
C THR A 38 -0.90 13.66 5.90
N ALA A 39 -1.40 12.49 5.53
CA ALA A 39 -0.73 11.57 4.61
C ALA A 39 -1.76 10.64 3.97
N GLY A 40 -1.53 10.21 2.72
CA GLY A 40 -2.23 9.11 2.06
C GLY A 40 -1.41 7.83 2.19
N TYR A 41 -2.07 6.72 2.49
CA TYR A 41 -1.40 5.42 2.61
C TYR A 41 -1.82 4.45 1.52
N ASP A 42 -3.06 4.56 1.04
CA ASP A 42 -3.56 3.73 -0.03
C ASP A 42 -4.47 4.54 -0.96
N ILE A 43 -4.62 4.09 -2.20
CA ILE A 43 -5.43 4.73 -3.23
C ILE A 43 -6.08 3.68 -4.13
N ILE A 44 -7.35 3.90 -4.45
CA ILE A 44 -8.12 3.08 -5.38
C ILE A 44 -8.81 3.95 -6.43
N HIS A 45 -9.11 3.33 -7.58
CA HIS A 45 -10.06 3.91 -8.53
C HIS A 45 -11.45 4.03 -7.90
N ALA A 46 -12.25 4.93 -8.41
CA ALA A 46 -13.68 5.00 -8.10
C ALA A 46 -14.46 5.36 -9.35
N GLU A 47 -15.80 5.26 -9.30
CA GLU A 47 -16.66 5.54 -10.43
C GLU A 47 -16.44 6.95 -10.99
N ASN A 48 -16.72 7.12 -12.30
CA ASN A 48 -16.68 8.41 -12.98
C ASN A 48 -15.30 9.11 -12.95
N CYS A 49 -14.24 8.37 -13.26
CA CYS A 49 -12.87 8.89 -13.34
C CYS A 49 -12.38 9.56 -12.05
N THR A 50 -12.71 8.99 -10.93
CA THR A 50 -12.33 9.52 -9.62
C THR A 50 -11.46 8.53 -8.84
N TYR A 51 -10.86 9.00 -7.76
CA TYR A 51 -9.98 8.23 -6.90
C TYR A 51 -10.38 8.43 -5.44
N ILE A 52 -10.22 7.39 -4.64
CA ILE A 52 -10.38 7.46 -3.20
C ILE A 52 -9.04 7.14 -2.54
N ILE A 53 -8.65 7.97 -1.61
CA ILE A 53 -7.43 7.82 -0.82
C ILE A 53 -7.82 7.55 0.62
N SER A 54 -7.23 6.51 1.22
CA SER A 54 -7.22 6.34 2.66
C SER A 54 -5.93 6.89 3.26
N GLY A 55 -6.03 7.41 4.48
CA GLY A 55 -4.86 8.02 5.09
C GLY A 55 -5.11 8.50 6.51
N LYS A 56 -4.37 9.54 6.87
CA LYS A 56 -4.54 10.23 8.17
C LYS A 56 -4.73 11.73 8.00
N ASN A 57 -5.57 12.29 8.85
CA ASN A 57 -5.66 13.71 9.13
C ASN A 57 -5.42 13.90 10.64
N SER A 58 -4.29 14.53 11.01
CA SER A 58 -3.76 14.52 12.39
C SER A 58 -3.51 13.08 12.87
N ASN A 59 -4.22 12.62 13.89
CA ASN A 59 -4.17 11.27 14.41
C ASN A 59 -5.54 10.56 14.27
N LYS A 60 -6.17 10.70 13.11
CA LYS A 60 -7.48 10.11 12.80
C LYS A 60 -7.45 9.52 11.40
N ALA A 61 -8.16 8.41 11.20
CA ALA A 61 -8.38 7.87 9.87
C ALA A 61 -9.15 8.87 9.00
N TRP A 62 -8.82 8.89 7.74
CA TRP A 62 -9.31 9.88 6.80
C TRP A 62 -9.50 9.24 5.43
N LEU A 63 -10.65 9.51 4.80
CA LEU A 63 -10.91 9.22 3.40
C LEU A 63 -11.09 10.53 2.65
N ILE A 64 -10.60 10.58 1.42
CA ILE A 64 -10.76 11.72 0.54
C ILE A 64 -10.97 11.24 -0.89
N LYS A 65 -11.95 11.80 -1.60
CA LYS A 65 -12.25 11.51 -2.99
C LYS A 65 -11.88 12.70 -3.88
N PHE A 66 -11.17 12.42 -4.95
CA PHE A 66 -10.73 13.38 -5.95
C PHE A 66 -11.18 12.99 -7.35
N ASP A 67 -11.35 13.98 -8.23
CA ASP A 67 -11.46 13.76 -9.66
C ASP A 67 -10.06 13.61 -10.33
N GLU A 68 -10.05 13.32 -11.64
CA GLU A 68 -8.80 13.21 -12.42
C GLU A 68 -7.93 14.46 -12.43
N LEU A 69 -8.51 15.63 -12.19
CA LEU A 69 -7.79 16.91 -12.13
C LEU A 69 -7.26 17.22 -10.73
N GLY A 70 -7.52 16.33 -9.76
CA GLY A 70 -7.12 16.50 -8.37
C GLY A 70 -8.02 17.44 -7.58
N ASN A 71 -9.22 17.77 -8.08
CA ASN A 71 -10.20 18.51 -7.29
C ASN A 71 -10.84 17.60 -6.26
N GLU A 72 -10.87 18.05 -5.00
CA GLU A 72 -11.58 17.35 -3.94
C GLU A 72 -13.09 17.35 -4.21
N LEU A 73 -13.69 16.16 -4.16
CA LEU A 73 -15.13 15.98 -4.28
C LEU A 73 -15.80 15.85 -2.90
N TRP A 74 -15.18 15.08 -2.01
CA TRP A 74 -15.55 14.99 -0.60
C TRP A 74 -14.38 14.45 0.23
N ASN A 75 -14.41 14.71 1.53
CA ASN A 75 -13.54 14.09 2.50
C ASN A 75 -14.30 13.74 3.80
N GLN A 76 -13.84 12.70 4.50
CA GLN A 76 -14.41 12.25 5.75
C GLN A 76 -13.33 11.89 6.76
N VAL A 77 -13.38 12.54 7.94
CA VAL A 77 -12.49 12.24 9.07
C VAL A 77 -13.28 11.43 10.11
N TYR A 78 -12.77 10.25 10.47
CA TYR A 78 -13.41 9.35 11.44
C TYR A 78 -12.89 9.64 12.85
N SER A 79 -13.58 10.58 13.53
CA SER A 79 -13.18 11.08 14.85
C SER A 79 -13.67 10.22 16.01
N ASP A 80 -14.71 9.42 15.79
CA ASP A 80 -15.42 8.71 16.86
C ASP A 80 -14.81 7.33 17.18
N LEU A 81 -13.86 6.86 16.37
CA LEU A 81 -13.13 5.62 16.58
C LEU A 81 -11.87 5.88 17.42
N SER A 82 -12.01 5.74 18.74
CA SER A 82 -10.91 5.98 19.68
C SER A 82 -9.74 5.01 19.46
N GLY A 83 -8.56 5.55 19.14
CA GLY A 83 -7.34 4.78 18.85
C GLY A 83 -7.13 4.48 17.35
N LEU A 84 -8.08 4.80 16.49
CA LEU A 84 -7.89 4.77 15.04
C LEU A 84 -7.12 6.01 14.59
N SER A 85 -5.83 5.86 14.34
CA SER A 85 -4.93 6.97 13.98
C SER A 85 -4.78 7.19 12.48
N ARG A 86 -5.18 6.21 11.66
CA ARG A 86 -5.06 6.24 10.20
C ARG A 86 -5.87 5.11 9.55
N GLY A 87 -6.27 5.26 8.29
CA GLY A 87 -6.65 4.17 7.38
C GLY A 87 -5.42 3.70 6.64
N ASN A 88 -5.06 2.42 6.77
CA ASN A 88 -3.91 1.83 6.08
C ASN A 88 -4.29 1.36 4.68
N ALA A 89 -5.47 0.76 4.54
CA ALA A 89 -5.97 0.21 3.30
C ALA A 89 -7.41 0.63 3.07
N VAL A 90 -7.82 0.71 1.81
CA VAL A 90 -9.19 0.91 1.36
C VAL A 90 -9.48 0.05 0.14
N ASN A 91 -10.66 -0.59 0.11
CA ASN A 91 -11.13 -1.34 -1.06
C ASN A 91 -12.61 -1.10 -1.30
N HIS A 92 -13.04 -1.31 -2.55
CA HIS A 92 -14.46 -1.33 -2.90
C HIS A 92 -15.16 -2.53 -2.29
N THR A 93 -16.46 -2.36 -2.04
CA THR A 93 -17.35 -3.47 -1.74
C THR A 93 -18.39 -3.62 -2.86
N SER A 94 -18.87 -4.85 -3.06
CA SER A 94 -19.77 -5.21 -4.16
C SER A 94 -21.11 -4.46 -4.15
N ASP A 95 -21.48 -3.90 -3.01
CA ASP A 95 -22.66 -3.03 -2.83
C ASP A 95 -22.40 -1.54 -3.16
N GLY A 96 -21.18 -1.22 -3.62
CA GLY A 96 -20.75 0.12 -3.99
C GLY A 96 -20.17 0.95 -2.85
N GLY A 97 -20.11 0.42 -1.63
CA GLY A 97 -19.46 1.03 -0.49
C GLY A 97 -17.95 0.82 -0.46
N LEU A 98 -17.34 1.06 0.70
CA LEU A 98 -15.91 0.89 0.93
C LEU A 98 -15.67 0.09 2.20
N ILE A 99 -14.67 -0.79 2.17
CA ILE A 99 -14.11 -1.45 3.36
C ILE A 99 -12.73 -0.88 3.66
N ILE A 100 -12.48 -0.53 4.92
CA ILE A 100 -11.27 0.15 5.35
C ILE A 100 -10.64 -0.60 6.51
N GLY A 101 -9.32 -0.80 6.44
CA GLY A 101 -8.51 -1.31 7.51
C GLY A 101 -7.57 -0.25 8.07
N GLY A 102 -7.40 -0.19 9.40
CA GLY A 102 -6.40 0.69 9.99
C GLY A 102 -6.34 0.61 11.51
N GLY A 103 -5.15 0.68 12.08
CA GLY A 103 -4.96 0.50 13.51
C GLY A 103 -5.59 -0.79 14.00
N GLU A 104 -6.46 -0.72 14.99
CA GLU A 104 -7.20 -1.86 15.55
C GLU A 104 -8.61 -2.04 14.95
N TYR A 105 -8.95 -1.33 13.86
CA TYR A 105 -10.30 -1.25 13.33
C TYR A 105 -10.40 -1.78 11.90
N ILE A 106 -11.52 -2.41 11.62
CA ILE A 106 -12.09 -2.64 10.30
C ILE A 106 -13.43 -1.92 10.29
N PHE A 107 -13.72 -1.16 9.26
CA PHE A 107 -15.01 -0.48 9.15
C PHE A 107 -15.47 -0.36 7.70
N LYS A 108 -16.79 -0.42 7.53
CA LYS A 108 -17.45 -0.28 6.23
C LYS A 108 -18.15 1.06 6.16
N THR A 109 -18.15 1.63 4.96
CA THR A 109 -18.86 2.86 4.65
C THR A 109 -19.78 2.68 3.45
N ASP A 110 -20.74 3.57 3.31
CA ASP A 110 -21.46 3.78 2.07
C ASP A 110 -20.54 4.44 1.00
N PRO A 111 -21.00 4.59 -0.26
CA PRO A 111 -20.21 5.19 -1.35
C PRO A 111 -19.79 6.65 -1.10
N THR A 112 -20.41 7.33 -0.15
CA THR A 112 -20.14 8.73 0.21
C THR A 112 -19.22 8.88 1.42
N GLY A 113 -18.71 7.77 1.96
CA GLY A 113 -17.85 7.73 3.14
C GLY A 113 -18.61 7.76 4.47
N GLY A 114 -19.94 7.65 4.45
CA GLY A 114 -20.76 7.50 5.67
C GLY A 114 -20.56 6.13 6.29
N MET A 115 -20.17 6.08 7.59
CA MET A 115 -19.90 4.80 8.28
C MET A 115 -21.18 4.00 8.45
N GLU A 116 -21.18 2.74 7.98
CA GLU A 116 -22.29 1.79 8.15
C GLU A 116 -22.08 0.93 9.40
N TRP A 117 -20.88 0.36 9.55
CA TRP A 117 -20.48 -0.39 10.73
C TRP A 117 -18.97 -0.32 10.96
N ASN A 118 -18.55 -0.65 12.16
CA ASN A 118 -17.15 -0.85 12.49
C ASN A 118 -16.97 -2.05 13.44
N TYR A 119 -15.80 -2.64 13.35
CA TYR A 119 -15.37 -3.70 14.24
C TYR A 119 -14.00 -3.34 14.83
N LYS A 120 -13.91 -3.31 16.15
CA LYS A 120 -12.64 -3.16 16.84
C LYS A 120 -12.10 -4.55 17.21
N LEU A 121 -10.89 -4.86 16.80
CA LEU A 121 -10.23 -6.10 17.17
C LEU A 121 -10.15 -6.23 18.71
N PRO A 122 -10.52 -7.40 19.28
CA PRO A 122 -10.82 -7.55 20.72
C PRO A 122 -9.57 -7.55 21.61
N TYR A 123 -8.41 -7.31 21.08
CA TYR A 123 -7.15 -7.49 21.76
C TYR A 123 -6.53 -6.15 22.17
N SER A 124 -6.22 -5.97 23.44
CA SER A 124 -5.83 -4.70 24.06
C SER A 124 -4.41 -4.20 23.70
N ASN A 125 -3.65 -4.91 22.88
CA ASN A 125 -2.23 -4.63 22.71
C ASN A 125 -1.76 -4.80 21.27
N ARG A 126 -1.79 -3.67 20.51
CA ARG A 126 -1.12 -3.49 19.22
C ARG A 126 -1.45 -4.58 18.19
N HIS A 127 -2.71 -4.69 17.85
CA HIS A 127 -3.13 -5.31 16.60
C HIS A 127 -3.10 -4.22 15.54
N TYR A 128 -2.57 -4.58 14.38
CA TYR A 128 -2.58 -3.69 13.24
C TYR A 128 -3.31 -4.40 12.11
N VAL A 129 -4.34 -3.73 11.60
CA VAL A 129 -4.92 -4.05 10.31
C VAL A 129 -4.07 -3.32 9.28
N GLU A 130 -3.43 -4.09 8.42
CA GLU A 130 -2.57 -3.52 7.38
C GLU A 130 -3.26 -3.53 6.03
N ASP A 131 -3.99 -4.61 5.70
CA ASP A 131 -4.74 -4.69 4.45
C ASP A 131 -6.09 -5.39 4.64
N VAL A 132 -7.05 -5.06 3.76
CA VAL A 132 -8.40 -5.64 3.75
C VAL A 132 -8.93 -5.70 2.32
N ILE A 133 -9.46 -6.86 1.92
CA ILE A 133 -10.12 -7.05 0.62
C ILE A 133 -11.51 -7.65 0.79
N GLU A 134 -12.42 -7.38 -0.16
CA GLU A 134 -13.62 -8.17 -0.34
C GLU A 134 -13.32 -9.38 -1.24
N THR A 135 -13.78 -10.55 -0.84
CA THR A 135 -13.65 -11.77 -1.65
C THR A 135 -14.74 -11.84 -2.72
N VAL A 136 -14.54 -12.67 -3.74
CA VAL A 136 -15.58 -12.95 -4.75
C VAL A 136 -16.89 -13.44 -4.12
N ALA A 137 -16.85 -14.00 -2.91
CA ALA A 137 -18.03 -14.48 -2.18
C ALA A 137 -18.74 -13.40 -1.34
N GLY A 138 -18.21 -12.16 -1.31
CA GLY A 138 -18.76 -11.03 -0.54
C GLY A 138 -18.29 -10.97 0.93
N ASP A 139 -17.46 -11.90 1.37
CA ASP A 139 -16.84 -11.84 2.71
C ASP A 139 -15.58 -10.93 2.65
N TYR A 140 -15.11 -10.47 3.82
CA TYR A 140 -13.88 -9.70 3.93
C TYR A 140 -12.73 -10.56 4.44
N ILE A 141 -11.55 -10.38 3.83
CA ILE A 141 -10.28 -10.90 4.34
C ILE A 141 -9.46 -9.73 4.83
N VAL A 142 -8.96 -9.87 6.04
CA VAL A 142 -8.18 -8.86 6.75
C VAL A 142 -6.85 -9.48 7.17
N VAL A 143 -5.77 -8.77 6.94
CA VAL A 143 -4.42 -9.20 7.32
C VAL A 143 -3.70 -8.16 8.16
N GLY A 144 -2.70 -8.62 8.89
CA GLY A 144 -1.88 -7.76 9.72
C GLY A 144 -1.04 -8.53 10.72
N GLY A 145 -0.65 -7.85 11.80
CA GLY A 145 0.14 -8.41 12.88
C GLY A 145 -0.50 -8.22 14.25
N VAL A 146 -0.28 -9.19 15.11
CA VAL A 146 -0.66 -9.15 16.54
C VAL A 146 0.57 -8.78 17.35
N GLY A 147 0.59 -7.59 17.97
CA GLY A 147 1.66 -7.18 18.87
C GLY A 147 1.62 -7.90 20.22
N GLY A 148 2.77 -7.99 20.87
CA GLY A 148 2.90 -8.68 22.16
C GLY A 148 2.52 -7.83 23.38
N ASP A 149 2.56 -8.46 24.56
CA ASP A 149 2.17 -7.92 25.86
C ASP A 149 2.95 -6.64 26.24
N PRO A 150 2.28 -5.53 26.63
CA PRO A 150 2.92 -4.27 27.01
C PRO A 150 3.70 -4.29 28.33
N GLY A 151 3.68 -5.40 29.06
CA GLY A 151 4.30 -5.52 30.39
C GLY A 151 5.81 -5.74 30.42
N THR A 152 6.46 -6.01 29.29
CA THR A 152 7.91 -6.26 29.24
C THR A 152 8.64 -5.13 28.54
N GLY A 153 9.17 -4.20 29.30
CA GLY A 153 9.92 -3.05 28.80
C GLY A 153 11.04 -3.43 27.84
N GLY A 154 10.97 -2.94 26.61
CA GLY A 154 12.03 -2.89 25.60
C GLY A 154 12.19 -4.16 24.74
N HIS A 155 11.99 -4.04 23.46
CA HIS A 155 12.42 -4.91 22.35
C HIS A 155 11.85 -6.33 22.19
N ALA A 156 11.05 -6.86 23.10
CA ALA A 156 10.46 -8.18 22.98
C ALA A 156 8.92 -8.09 22.81
N GLN A 157 8.45 -7.44 21.76
CA GLN A 157 7.05 -7.52 21.38
C GLN A 157 6.85 -8.83 20.61
N LYS A 158 6.21 -9.78 21.24
CA LYS A 158 5.90 -11.09 20.68
C LYS A 158 4.63 -10.98 19.87
N GLY A 159 4.70 -11.18 18.56
CA GLY A 159 3.57 -11.05 17.66
C GLY A 159 3.55 -12.15 16.61
N GLN A 160 2.38 -12.43 16.08
CA GLN A 160 2.17 -13.34 14.96
C GLN A 160 1.45 -12.59 13.84
N ALA A 161 1.82 -12.87 12.61
CA ALA A 161 0.99 -12.48 11.47
C ALA A 161 -0.36 -13.19 11.55
N TYR A 162 -1.42 -12.56 11.05
CA TYR A 162 -2.74 -13.16 11.01
C TYR A 162 -3.44 -12.90 9.68
N ILE A 163 -4.36 -13.80 9.35
CA ILE A 163 -5.45 -13.62 8.40
C ILE A 163 -6.77 -13.86 9.14
N LEU A 164 -7.74 -12.98 8.89
CA LEU A 164 -9.07 -13.05 9.49
C LEU A 164 -10.10 -12.99 8.37
N ARG A 165 -11.11 -13.84 8.42
CA ARG A 165 -12.28 -13.77 7.54
C ARG A 165 -13.48 -13.25 8.31
N MET A 166 -14.16 -12.27 7.74
CA MET A 166 -15.39 -11.67 8.26
C MET A 166 -16.51 -11.83 7.24
N SER A 167 -17.74 -11.96 7.74
CA SER A 167 -18.93 -11.85 6.90
C SER A 167 -19.12 -10.41 6.40
N GLU A 168 -19.96 -10.22 5.39
CA GLU A 168 -20.41 -8.92 4.91
C GLU A 168 -20.95 -8.00 6.05
N GLY A 169 -21.62 -8.59 7.03
CA GLY A 169 -22.15 -7.90 8.22
C GLY A 169 -21.12 -7.55 9.30
N GLY A 170 -19.84 -7.89 9.11
CA GLY A 170 -18.76 -7.60 10.05
C GLY A 170 -18.56 -8.67 11.16
N ASP A 171 -19.19 -9.85 11.08
CA ASP A 171 -18.98 -10.93 12.03
C ASP A 171 -17.77 -11.78 11.67
N ILE A 172 -16.89 -12.05 12.66
CA ILE A 172 -15.73 -12.93 12.45
C ILE A 172 -16.20 -14.37 12.21
N GLN A 173 -15.79 -14.92 11.07
CA GLN A 173 -16.02 -16.33 10.72
C GLN A 173 -14.88 -17.22 11.22
N TRP A 174 -13.64 -16.81 10.98
CA TRP A 174 -12.45 -17.47 11.49
C TRP A 174 -11.23 -16.54 11.53
N VAL A 175 -10.24 -16.93 12.35
CA VAL A 175 -8.92 -16.29 12.44
C VAL A 175 -7.85 -17.37 12.38
N LYS A 176 -6.83 -17.18 11.55
CA LYS A 176 -5.60 -17.98 11.53
C LYS A 176 -4.41 -17.11 11.89
N ARG A 177 -3.48 -17.68 12.64
CA ARG A 177 -2.24 -17.03 13.02
C ARG A 177 -1.06 -17.84 12.50
N TYR A 178 -0.04 -17.12 12.04
CA TYR A 178 1.14 -17.73 11.44
C TYR A 178 2.40 -17.20 12.12
N GLY A 179 3.48 -17.97 11.99
CA GLY A 179 4.73 -17.67 12.67
C GLY A 179 4.87 -18.41 14.00
N ILE A 180 5.91 -18.11 14.74
CA ILE A 180 6.22 -18.76 16.01
C ILE A 180 5.52 -18.02 17.14
N ALA A 181 4.67 -18.70 17.90
CA ALA A 181 4.08 -18.13 19.11
C ALA A 181 5.21 -17.64 20.04
N ASN A 182 5.20 -16.37 20.38
CA ASN A 182 6.26 -15.69 21.13
C ASN A 182 7.49 -15.25 20.30
N SER A 183 7.45 -15.31 18.96
CA SER A 183 8.39 -14.61 18.11
C SER A 183 8.14 -13.10 18.13
N PRO A 184 9.15 -12.26 17.97
CA PRO A 184 8.89 -10.84 17.78
C PRO A 184 8.28 -10.60 16.40
N MET A 185 7.13 -9.96 16.35
CA MET A 185 6.41 -9.30 15.26
C MET A 185 6.53 -9.86 13.83
N ASP A 186 5.94 -11.05 13.59
CA ASP A 186 5.55 -11.43 12.23
C ASP A 186 4.36 -10.56 11.79
N ASN A 187 4.32 -10.13 10.54
CA ASN A 187 3.25 -9.30 10.01
C ASN A 187 2.94 -9.64 8.54
N PHE A 188 1.69 -9.49 8.11
CA PHE A 188 1.31 -9.41 6.71
C PHE A 188 0.89 -7.98 6.39
N TRP A 189 1.45 -7.45 5.28
CA TRP A 189 1.23 -6.10 4.81
C TRP A 189 0.25 -6.03 3.65
N GLY A 190 0.16 -7.08 2.83
CA GLY A 190 -0.71 -7.15 1.67
C GLY A 190 -1.34 -8.53 1.49
N VAL A 191 -2.52 -8.57 0.84
CA VAL A 191 -3.27 -9.79 0.53
C VAL A 191 -3.97 -9.68 -0.81
N VAL A 192 -3.96 -10.79 -1.57
CA VAL A 192 -4.81 -10.95 -2.77
C VAL A 192 -5.53 -12.30 -2.73
N GLN A 193 -6.72 -12.36 -3.34
CA GLN A 193 -7.43 -13.62 -3.52
C GLN A 193 -6.94 -14.32 -4.79
N ALA A 194 -6.62 -15.61 -4.67
CA ALA A 194 -6.26 -16.49 -5.79
C ALA A 194 -7.51 -17.02 -6.52
N ASP A 195 -7.36 -17.49 -7.76
CA ASP A 195 -8.47 -18.03 -8.58
C ASP A 195 -9.10 -19.29 -7.97
N ASP A 196 -8.36 -20.05 -7.17
CA ASP A 196 -8.85 -21.22 -6.43
C ASP A 196 -9.66 -20.85 -5.17
N GLY A 197 -9.83 -19.56 -4.89
CA GLY A 197 -10.51 -19.02 -3.72
C GLY A 197 -9.66 -18.98 -2.44
N GLY A 198 -8.40 -19.39 -2.49
CA GLY A 198 -7.41 -19.20 -1.45
C GLY A 198 -6.83 -17.77 -1.44
N PHE A 199 -5.77 -17.54 -0.66
CA PHE A 199 -5.19 -16.20 -0.48
C PHE A 199 -3.68 -16.24 -0.59
N VAL A 200 -3.09 -15.20 -1.21
CA VAL A 200 -1.64 -14.99 -1.20
C VAL A 200 -1.33 -13.75 -0.39
N LEU A 201 -0.42 -13.90 0.56
CA LEU A 201 -0.10 -12.95 1.61
C LEU A 201 1.36 -12.53 1.46
N ALA A 202 1.64 -11.25 1.57
CA ALA A 202 2.99 -10.68 1.59
C ALA A 202 3.28 -10.06 2.96
N GLY A 203 4.48 -10.28 3.49
CA GLY A 203 4.82 -9.77 4.81
C GLY A 203 6.26 -10.01 5.23
N ASN A 204 6.47 -10.00 6.52
CA ASN A 204 7.74 -10.34 7.13
C ASN A 204 7.59 -11.43 8.19
N LYS A 205 8.58 -12.29 8.25
CA LYS A 205 8.74 -13.29 9.31
C LYS A 205 10.04 -13.04 10.05
N LEU A 206 9.92 -12.81 11.34
CA LEU A 206 11.05 -12.48 12.17
C LEU A 206 11.75 -13.75 12.69
N HIS A 207 13.05 -13.77 12.60
CA HIS A 207 13.92 -14.79 13.14
C HIS A 207 14.77 -14.26 14.29
N ASP A 208 14.85 -15.02 15.38
CA ASP A 208 15.75 -14.76 16.51
C ASP A 208 16.96 -15.71 16.44
N ARG A 209 18.14 -15.16 16.28
CA ARG A 209 19.39 -15.89 16.41
C ARG A 209 20.24 -15.25 17.52
N ASN A 210 20.16 -15.78 18.74
CA ASN A 210 20.98 -15.32 19.86
C ASN A 210 20.77 -13.83 20.20
N PHE A 211 19.51 -13.37 20.27
CA PHE A 211 19.13 -11.96 20.52
C PHE A 211 19.45 -10.99 19.36
N GLU A 212 19.83 -11.48 18.20
CA GLU A 212 19.85 -10.71 16.96
C GLU A 212 18.59 -11.06 16.17
N PHE A 213 17.80 -10.03 15.83
CA PHE A 213 16.52 -10.17 15.14
C PHE A 213 16.70 -9.79 13.69
N TYR A 214 16.17 -10.63 12.78
CA TYR A 214 16.14 -10.38 11.34
C TYR A 214 14.74 -10.65 10.80
N ASP A 215 14.26 -9.81 9.91
CA ASP A 215 13.05 -10.08 9.15
C ASP A 215 13.42 -10.80 7.85
N HIS A 216 12.60 -11.75 7.45
CA HIS A 216 12.65 -12.36 6.14
C HIS A 216 11.46 -11.91 5.30
N PHE A 217 11.69 -11.63 4.05
CA PHE A 217 10.66 -11.44 3.03
C PHE A 217 9.80 -12.70 2.98
N TRP A 218 8.53 -12.57 3.32
CA TRP A 218 7.66 -13.71 3.52
C TRP A 218 6.45 -13.64 2.59
N VAL A 219 6.26 -14.67 1.76
CA VAL A 219 5.07 -14.85 0.92
C VAL A 219 4.44 -16.19 1.25
N VAL A 220 3.13 -16.18 1.48
CA VAL A 220 2.38 -17.39 1.89
C VAL A 220 1.15 -17.52 1.01
N LYS A 221 0.95 -18.70 0.40
CA LYS A 221 -0.32 -19.10 -0.22
C LYS A 221 -1.09 -20.00 0.74
N THR A 222 -2.36 -19.71 0.89
CA THR A 222 -3.28 -20.52 1.69
C THR A 222 -4.44 -21.02 0.84
N ASP A 223 -5.11 -22.06 1.29
CA ASP A 223 -6.44 -22.44 0.81
C ASP A 223 -7.50 -21.41 1.29
N HIS A 224 -8.75 -21.59 0.87
CA HIS A 224 -9.89 -20.74 1.27
C HIS A 224 -10.20 -20.75 2.77
N SER A 225 -9.67 -21.73 3.52
CA SER A 225 -9.83 -21.88 4.97
C SER A 225 -8.62 -21.37 5.76
N GLY A 226 -7.63 -20.76 5.06
CA GLY A 226 -6.40 -20.23 5.66
C GLY A 226 -5.37 -21.30 6.01
N ASN A 227 -5.41 -22.53 5.47
CA ASN A 227 -4.32 -23.48 5.66
C ASN A 227 -3.23 -23.24 4.62
N ILE A 228 -1.96 -23.26 5.03
CA ILE A 228 -0.81 -23.00 4.14
C ILE A 228 -0.70 -24.12 3.11
N GLU A 229 -0.61 -23.75 1.83
CA GLU A 229 -0.31 -24.62 0.70
C GLU A 229 1.16 -24.56 0.32
N TRP A 230 1.71 -23.34 0.22
CA TRP A 230 3.13 -23.10 0.06
C TRP A 230 3.57 -21.79 0.75
N SER A 231 4.86 -21.67 1.02
CA SER A 231 5.44 -20.50 1.67
C SER A 231 6.89 -20.29 1.21
N HIS A 232 7.26 -19.02 1.00
CA HIS A 232 8.63 -18.59 0.77
C HIS A 232 9.08 -17.65 1.89
N GLU A 233 10.18 -18.03 2.53
CA GLU A 233 10.90 -17.21 3.50
C GLU A 233 12.26 -16.91 2.88
N LEU A 234 12.47 -15.69 2.42
CA LEU A 234 13.64 -15.28 1.68
C LEU A 234 14.34 -14.14 2.40
N GLY A 235 15.65 -14.19 2.47
CA GLY A 235 16.42 -13.12 3.10
C GLY A 235 17.75 -13.58 3.63
N GLY A 236 18.39 -12.67 4.34
CA GLY A 236 19.73 -12.85 4.91
C GLY A 236 19.76 -12.65 6.42
N ASN A 237 20.77 -11.92 6.88
CA ASN A 237 20.98 -11.61 8.30
C ASN A 237 20.59 -10.17 8.64
N TYR A 238 19.64 -9.59 7.89
CA TYR A 238 19.15 -8.23 8.06
C TYR A 238 17.64 -8.19 7.89
N TRP A 239 17.04 -7.02 7.68
CA TRP A 239 15.62 -6.81 7.63
C TRP A 239 15.11 -6.83 6.19
N ASP A 240 14.66 -8.00 5.75
CA ASP A 240 14.05 -8.23 4.45
C ASP A 240 12.53 -8.31 4.63
N GLU A 241 11.75 -7.54 3.90
CA GLU A 241 10.29 -7.50 4.07
C GLU A 241 9.60 -7.45 2.71
N ALA A 242 8.50 -8.22 2.54
CA ALA A 242 7.51 -7.98 1.50
C ALA A 242 6.49 -6.95 2.02
N GLN A 243 6.19 -5.95 1.21
CA GLN A 243 5.31 -4.85 1.61
C GLN A 243 3.95 -4.92 0.91
N ASP A 244 3.92 -5.39 -0.33
CA ASP A 244 2.69 -5.45 -1.11
C ASP A 244 2.74 -6.60 -2.11
N ILE A 245 1.56 -7.02 -2.61
CA ILE A 245 1.40 -8.12 -3.55
C ILE A 245 0.20 -7.89 -4.46
N ILE A 246 0.37 -8.13 -5.76
CA ILE A 246 -0.72 -8.14 -6.74
C ILE A 246 -0.81 -9.48 -7.44
N LYS A 247 -2.00 -9.75 -7.98
CA LYS A 247 -2.30 -10.90 -8.82
C LYS A 247 -2.37 -10.49 -10.29
N LEU A 248 -1.80 -11.31 -11.16
CA LEU A 248 -1.91 -11.17 -12.62
C LEU A 248 -3.03 -12.05 -13.18
N SER A 249 -3.41 -11.79 -14.43
CA SER A 249 -4.47 -12.53 -15.12
C SER A 249 -4.15 -14.02 -15.33
N ASP A 250 -2.87 -14.41 -15.31
CA ASP A 250 -2.41 -15.81 -15.41
C ASP A 250 -2.33 -16.53 -14.05
N ASP A 251 -2.93 -15.94 -13.00
CA ASP A 251 -2.87 -16.39 -11.60
C ASP A 251 -1.44 -16.49 -11.03
N SER A 252 -0.48 -15.76 -11.62
CA SER A 252 0.79 -15.50 -10.98
C SER A 252 0.72 -14.25 -10.11
N TYR A 253 1.71 -14.06 -9.24
CA TYR A 253 1.72 -12.98 -8.26
C TYR A 253 3.02 -12.21 -8.36
N VAL A 254 2.96 -10.89 -8.19
CA VAL A 254 4.15 -10.06 -8.01
C VAL A 254 4.14 -9.46 -6.63
N ALA A 255 5.20 -9.69 -5.87
CA ALA A 255 5.42 -9.11 -4.56
C ALA A 255 6.57 -8.11 -4.61
N VAL A 256 6.44 -7.02 -3.86
CA VAL A 256 7.44 -5.96 -3.73
C VAL A 256 7.79 -5.71 -2.27
N GLY A 257 9.01 -5.22 -2.05
CA GLY A 257 9.46 -4.83 -0.72
C GLY A 257 10.90 -4.38 -0.71
N LYS A 258 11.63 -4.77 0.31
CA LYS A 258 13.04 -4.41 0.47
C LYS A 258 13.91 -5.63 0.78
N LYS A 259 15.12 -5.61 0.24
CA LYS A 259 16.21 -6.53 0.54
C LYS A 259 17.34 -5.79 1.23
N SER A 260 17.72 -6.23 2.40
CA SER A 260 18.80 -5.63 3.16
C SER A 260 20.12 -6.33 2.89
N LEU A 261 21.06 -5.62 2.30
CA LEU A 261 22.43 -6.09 2.09
C LEU A 261 23.34 -5.81 3.30
N SER A 262 22.96 -4.82 4.11
CA SER A 262 23.59 -4.45 5.39
C SER A 262 22.59 -3.66 6.24
N GLN A 263 22.97 -3.28 7.46
CA GLN A 263 22.12 -2.43 8.32
C GLN A 263 21.73 -1.07 7.71
N THR A 264 22.47 -0.59 6.71
CA THR A 264 22.28 0.74 6.10
C THR A 264 22.07 0.70 4.59
N ASN A 265 22.19 -0.48 3.97
CA ASN A 265 22.03 -0.66 2.54
C ASN A 265 20.85 -1.58 2.25
N LEU A 266 19.76 -0.99 1.76
CA LEU A 266 18.55 -1.69 1.36
C LEU A 266 18.31 -1.44 -0.13
N GLU A 267 17.81 -2.47 -0.81
CA GLU A 267 17.43 -2.42 -2.21
C GLU A 267 15.94 -2.70 -2.36
N LEU A 268 15.29 -2.07 -3.33
CA LEU A 268 14.00 -2.54 -3.83
C LEU A 268 14.14 -4.03 -4.15
N TRP A 269 13.27 -4.87 -3.61
CA TRP A 269 13.19 -6.28 -3.95
C TRP A 269 11.82 -6.58 -4.55
N ILE A 270 11.83 -7.16 -5.74
CA ILE A 270 10.61 -7.52 -6.46
C ILE A 270 10.75 -8.93 -7.02
N MET A 271 9.66 -9.69 -7.00
CA MET A 271 9.64 -11.05 -7.53
C MET A 271 8.27 -11.43 -8.10
N ARG A 272 8.30 -12.32 -9.09
CA ARG A 272 7.10 -12.96 -9.63
C ARG A 272 7.09 -14.44 -9.25
N ILE A 273 5.93 -14.90 -8.79
CA ILE A 273 5.72 -16.25 -8.28
C ILE A 273 4.50 -16.82 -9.02
N SER A 274 4.60 -18.08 -9.52
CA SER A 274 3.45 -18.77 -10.12
C SER A 274 2.41 -19.17 -9.08
N SER A 275 1.20 -19.52 -9.50
CA SER A 275 0.15 -20.07 -8.62
C SER A 275 0.60 -21.31 -7.84
N SER A 276 1.51 -22.12 -8.38
CA SER A 276 2.09 -23.27 -7.71
C SER A 276 3.24 -22.96 -6.73
N GLY A 277 3.60 -21.69 -6.55
CA GLY A 277 4.70 -21.28 -5.68
C GLY A 277 6.09 -21.30 -6.33
N THR A 278 6.22 -21.51 -7.64
CA THR A 278 7.52 -21.43 -8.30
C THR A 278 7.93 -19.97 -8.49
N ILE A 279 9.10 -19.56 -8.01
CA ILE A 279 9.67 -18.25 -8.30
C ILE A 279 10.04 -18.21 -9.78
N LEU A 280 9.31 -17.43 -10.57
CA LEU A 280 9.55 -17.27 -12.01
C LEU A 280 10.74 -16.37 -12.28
N TRP A 281 10.84 -15.29 -11.54
CA TRP A 281 11.98 -14.40 -11.48
C TRP A 281 11.99 -13.60 -10.16
N GLN A 282 13.17 -13.11 -9.80
CA GLN A 282 13.34 -12.12 -8.73
C GLN A 282 14.47 -11.18 -9.09
N SER A 283 14.36 -9.93 -8.71
CA SER A 283 15.41 -8.94 -8.90
C SER A 283 15.46 -7.95 -7.73
N SER A 284 16.65 -7.40 -7.48
CA SER A 284 16.84 -6.32 -6.53
C SER A 284 17.54 -5.16 -7.21
N HIS A 285 17.12 -3.94 -6.85
CA HIS A 285 17.59 -2.71 -7.47
C HIS A 285 17.86 -1.64 -6.42
N GLY A 286 19.09 -1.11 -6.44
CA GLY A 286 19.53 -0.07 -5.52
C GLY A 286 20.94 0.40 -5.88
N ASN A 287 21.39 1.47 -5.23
CA ASN A 287 22.69 2.09 -5.47
C ASN A 287 23.51 2.24 -4.18
N ASN A 288 23.66 1.15 -3.41
CA ASN A 288 24.37 1.12 -2.11
C ASN A 288 23.80 2.06 -1.05
N ASN A 289 22.50 2.33 -1.08
CA ASN A 289 21.81 3.25 -0.21
C ASN A 289 20.52 2.62 0.32
N TYR A 290 19.52 3.43 0.61
CA TYR A 290 18.23 2.96 1.07
C TYR A 290 17.21 3.12 -0.06
N ASP A 291 16.80 2.01 -0.66
CA ASP A 291 15.71 1.94 -1.65
C ASP A 291 14.68 0.92 -1.15
N ALA A 292 13.43 1.33 -0.94
CA ALA A 292 12.35 0.47 -0.46
C ALA A 292 11.14 0.58 -1.37
N GLY A 293 10.62 -0.55 -1.84
CA GLY A 293 9.31 -0.66 -2.46
C GLY A 293 8.24 -0.80 -1.38
N ILE A 294 7.13 -0.08 -1.53
CA ILE A 294 6.05 -0.05 -0.53
C ILE A 294 4.74 -0.54 -1.12
N SER A 295 4.40 -0.12 -2.33
CA SER A 295 3.17 -0.51 -3.01
C SER A 295 3.44 -0.72 -4.49
N LEU A 296 2.54 -1.42 -5.16
CA LEU A 296 2.65 -1.72 -6.58
C LEU A 296 1.29 -1.75 -7.27
N THR A 297 1.32 -1.48 -8.56
CA THR A 297 0.18 -1.64 -9.46
C THR A 297 0.61 -2.27 -10.76
N LEU A 298 -0.34 -2.78 -11.51
CA LEU A 298 -0.12 -3.37 -12.82
C LEU A 298 -0.74 -2.47 -13.88
N THR A 299 -0.06 -2.29 -15.01
CA THR A 299 -0.66 -1.60 -16.17
C THR A 299 -1.78 -2.47 -16.77
N GLU A 300 -2.78 -1.84 -17.37
CA GLU A 300 -3.97 -2.51 -17.94
C GLU A 300 -3.59 -3.63 -18.93
N ASN A 301 -2.53 -3.44 -19.71
CA ASN A 301 -2.01 -4.44 -20.65
C ASN A 301 -1.10 -5.50 -19.98
N GLU A 302 -0.90 -5.44 -18.69
CA GLU A 302 -0.02 -6.33 -17.90
C GLU A 302 1.43 -6.46 -18.40
N ASP A 303 1.96 -5.44 -19.09
CA ASP A 303 3.36 -5.45 -19.56
C ASP A 303 4.32 -4.90 -18.50
N VAL A 304 3.85 -3.96 -17.66
CA VAL A 304 4.66 -3.25 -16.68
C VAL A 304 4.03 -3.34 -15.29
N VAL A 305 4.84 -3.77 -14.34
CA VAL A 305 4.55 -3.57 -12.92
C VAL A 305 5.17 -2.24 -12.50
N VAL A 306 4.37 -1.39 -11.87
CA VAL A 306 4.85 -0.12 -11.33
C VAL A 306 4.91 -0.19 -9.82
N ALA A 307 6.12 -0.10 -9.29
CA ALA A 307 6.36 -0.05 -7.85
C ALA A 307 6.62 1.39 -7.41
N VAL A 308 6.15 1.73 -6.22
CA VAL A 308 6.43 3.03 -5.58
C VAL A 308 6.99 2.83 -4.18
N GLY A 309 7.65 3.88 -3.69
CA GLY A 309 8.22 3.88 -2.36
C GLY A 309 9.15 5.07 -2.15
N TYR A 310 10.27 4.84 -1.50
CA TYR A 310 11.20 5.93 -1.19
C TYR A 310 12.66 5.48 -1.13
N SER A 311 13.55 6.43 -1.35
CA SER A 311 15.00 6.20 -1.29
C SER A 311 15.73 7.37 -0.63
N ARG A 312 16.92 7.11 -0.09
CA ARG A 312 17.86 8.14 0.32
C ARG A 312 19.28 7.77 -0.04
N SER A 313 20.11 8.76 -0.35
CA SER A 313 21.48 8.56 -0.84
C SER A 313 22.49 8.25 0.24
N SER A 314 22.20 8.52 1.52
CA SER A 314 23.01 8.13 2.68
C SER A 314 22.21 8.32 3.99
N SER A 315 22.71 7.74 5.08
CA SER A 315 22.16 8.01 6.42
C SER A 315 22.25 9.51 6.72
N GLY A 316 21.13 10.12 7.12
CA GLY A 316 21.02 11.54 7.40
C GLY A 316 20.54 12.41 6.22
N ASN A 317 20.53 11.90 5.00
CA ASN A 317 19.87 12.58 3.90
C ASN A 317 18.36 12.33 3.93
N PRO A 318 17.53 13.30 3.47
CA PRO A 318 16.09 13.11 3.41
C PRO A 318 15.71 12.01 2.42
N PHE A 319 14.60 11.35 2.70
CA PHE A 319 13.99 10.44 1.78
C PHE A 319 13.41 11.18 0.58
N LYS A 320 13.47 10.52 -0.57
CA LYS A 320 12.83 10.96 -1.81
C LYS A 320 11.84 9.91 -2.28
N TYR A 321 10.71 10.35 -2.74
CA TYR A 321 9.74 9.53 -3.45
C TYR A 321 10.40 8.86 -4.64
N ARG A 322 10.06 7.59 -4.85
CA ARG A 322 10.54 6.79 -5.98
C ARG A 322 9.37 6.12 -6.68
N ILE A 323 9.51 6.01 -8.00
CA ILE A 323 8.66 5.19 -8.85
C ILE A 323 9.54 4.40 -9.82
N TRP A 324 9.24 3.12 -10.00
CA TRP A 324 9.95 2.20 -10.88
C TRP A 324 8.97 1.49 -11.79
N GLY A 325 9.20 1.51 -13.11
CA GLY A 325 8.53 0.64 -14.07
C GLY A 325 9.39 -0.60 -14.30
N VAL A 326 8.80 -1.76 -14.12
CA VAL A 326 9.46 -3.06 -14.14
C VAL A 326 8.79 -3.96 -15.17
N ASP A 327 9.58 -4.57 -16.07
CA ASP A 327 9.08 -5.55 -17.03
C ASP A 327 8.52 -6.77 -16.29
N VAL A 328 7.22 -7.04 -16.47
CA VAL A 328 6.50 -8.12 -15.80
C VAL A 328 7.06 -9.51 -16.12
N ASN A 329 7.71 -9.68 -17.29
CA ASN A 329 8.18 -10.98 -17.76
C ASN A 329 9.54 -11.38 -17.18
N ASN A 330 10.39 -10.41 -16.83
CA ASN A 330 11.78 -10.70 -16.44
C ASN A 330 12.29 -9.90 -15.23
N GLY A 331 11.50 -8.95 -14.70
CA GLY A 331 11.87 -8.15 -13.53
C GLY A 331 12.93 -7.07 -13.79
N GLN A 332 13.20 -6.72 -15.06
CA GLN A 332 14.16 -5.66 -15.40
C GLN A 332 13.51 -4.28 -15.23
N ILE A 333 14.28 -3.32 -14.71
CA ILE A 333 13.84 -1.92 -14.66
C ILE A 333 13.81 -1.37 -16.08
N LEU A 334 12.62 -0.95 -16.53
CA LEU A 334 12.43 -0.25 -17.79
C LEU A 334 12.72 1.24 -17.63
N TRP A 335 12.24 1.82 -16.54
CA TRP A 335 12.47 3.19 -16.18
C TRP A 335 12.35 3.38 -14.66
N ASN A 336 12.90 4.45 -14.14
CA ASN A 336 12.69 4.87 -12.76
C ASN A 336 12.81 6.38 -12.63
N LYS A 337 12.04 6.97 -11.71
CA LYS A 337 12.08 8.40 -11.42
C LYS A 337 12.19 8.64 -9.92
N LYS A 338 12.65 9.84 -9.62
CA LYS A 338 12.83 10.33 -8.25
C LYS A 338 12.27 11.74 -8.17
N HIS A 339 11.39 11.96 -7.22
CA HIS A 339 10.73 13.23 -7.02
C HIS A 339 10.88 13.69 -5.56
N GLY A 340 10.65 14.97 -5.30
CA GLY A 340 10.66 15.56 -3.98
C GLY A 340 11.64 16.74 -3.84
N GLY A 341 11.41 17.53 -2.80
CA GLY A 341 12.21 18.71 -2.45
C GLY A 341 13.36 18.39 -1.49
N ASP A 342 13.62 19.24 -0.51
CA ASP A 342 14.81 19.15 0.37
C ASP A 342 14.57 18.42 1.70
N GLN A 343 13.35 17.97 1.98
CA GLN A 343 12.97 17.22 3.17
C GLN A 343 12.48 15.80 2.79
N ASP A 344 11.91 15.09 3.74
CA ASP A 344 11.39 13.74 3.53
C ASP A 344 10.13 13.75 2.65
N ASP A 345 10.20 12.97 1.56
CA ASP A 345 9.11 12.74 0.61
C ASP A 345 8.99 11.24 0.36
N LYS A 346 7.79 10.66 0.57
CA LYS A 346 7.57 9.21 0.52
C LYS A 346 6.29 8.89 -0.22
N ALA A 347 6.34 7.86 -1.09
CA ALA A 347 5.17 7.26 -1.69
C ALA A 347 4.73 6.04 -0.90
N TYR A 348 3.40 5.84 -0.79
CA TYR A 348 2.82 4.73 -0.06
C TYR A 348 1.79 3.95 -0.86
N GLY A 349 1.09 4.57 -1.81
CA GLY A 349 0.09 3.92 -2.65
C GLY A 349 0.17 4.37 -4.10
N VAL A 350 -0.20 3.50 -5.05
CA VAL A 350 -0.19 3.78 -6.49
C VAL A 350 -1.32 3.04 -7.21
N VAL A 351 -1.93 3.71 -8.18
CA VAL A 351 -2.81 3.08 -9.20
C VAL A 351 -2.43 3.60 -10.58
N GLU A 352 -2.68 2.81 -11.62
CA GLU A 352 -2.63 3.30 -12.99
C GLU A 352 -3.77 4.32 -13.17
N ALA A 353 -3.51 5.45 -13.75
CA ALA A 353 -4.54 6.46 -14.02
C ALA A 353 -5.24 6.17 -15.35
N TYR A 354 -6.44 6.71 -15.54
CA TYR A 354 -7.28 6.46 -16.73
C TYR A 354 -6.64 6.89 -18.06
N ASP A 355 -5.58 7.70 -18.04
CA ASP A 355 -4.80 8.10 -19.22
C ASP A 355 -3.55 7.25 -19.45
N GLY A 356 -3.37 6.15 -18.69
CA GLY A 356 -2.21 5.27 -18.74
C GLY A 356 -0.97 5.82 -18.01
N GLY A 357 -1.07 6.98 -17.35
CA GLY A 357 -0.07 7.43 -16.38
C GLY A 357 -0.33 6.83 -15.00
N PHE A 358 0.21 7.43 -13.93
CA PHE A 358 0.04 6.89 -12.58
C PHE A 358 -0.40 7.97 -11.60
N MET A 359 -1.34 7.59 -10.73
CA MET A 359 -1.71 8.39 -9.58
C MET A 359 -1.02 7.81 -8.34
N VAL A 360 -0.18 8.60 -7.70
CA VAL A 360 0.61 8.16 -6.54
C VAL A 360 0.33 9.04 -5.34
N VAL A 361 0.18 8.41 -4.19
CA VAL A 361 -0.10 9.10 -2.94
C VAL A 361 0.95 8.81 -1.89
N GLY A 362 1.10 9.76 -0.98
CA GLY A 362 2.09 9.61 0.08
C GLY A 362 2.11 10.79 1.03
N SER A 363 3.33 11.14 1.45
CA SER A 363 3.57 12.29 2.33
C SER A 363 4.77 13.10 1.89
N THR A 364 4.72 14.41 2.12
CA THR A 364 5.83 15.32 1.89
C THR A 364 6.05 16.22 3.12
N ASP A 365 7.32 16.40 3.47
CA ASP A 365 7.78 17.42 4.40
C ASP A 365 8.45 18.61 3.64
N SER A 366 8.66 18.45 2.32
CA SER A 366 9.31 19.45 1.47
C SER A 366 8.38 20.58 1.05
N PHE A 367 7.07 20.29 0.94
CA PHE A 367 6.10 21.20 0.36
C PHE A 367 4.98 21.45 1.37
N GLY A 368 4.82 22.72 1.75
CA GLY A 368 3.87 23.17 2.77
C GLY A 368 4.56 23.70 4.03
N GLU A 369 3.83 24.45 4.85
CA GLU A 369 4.40 25.10 6.04
C GLU A 369 4.27 24.22 7.28
N GLY A 370 5.40 23.77 7.83
CA GLY A 370 5.53 23.30 9.21
C GLY A 370 4.91 21.95 9.59
N TYR A 371 4.27 21.25 8.64
CA TYR A 371 3.60 19.95 8.87
C TYR A 371 3.84 19.00 7.70
N THR A 372 3.87 17.70 7.96
CA THR A 372 3.79 16.67 6.93
C THR A 372 2.47 16.79 6.19
N LYS A 373 2.49 16.76 4.85
CA LYS A 373 1.29 16.90 4.01
C LYS A 373 1.00 15.64 3.22
N LEU A 374 -0.30 15.34 3.02
CA LEU A 374 -0.71 14.46 1.93
C LEU A 374 -0.14 15.01 0.63
N TRP A 375 0.51 14.14 -0.12
CA TRP A 375 1.10 14.44 -1.40
C TRP A 375 0.52 13.52 -2.47
N ILE A 376 -0.09 14.11 -3.50
CA ILE A 376 -0.64 13.43 -4.66
C ILE A 376 0.20 13.83 -5.86
N VAL A 377 0.72 12.84 -6.57
CA VAL A 377 1.54 13.03 -7.76
C VAL A 377 0.89 12.29 -8.92
N LYS A 378 0.46 13.03 -9.94
CA LYS A 378 0.02 12.49 -11.23
C LYS A 378 1.18 12.50 -12.20
N THR A 379 1.49 11.34 -12.75
CA THR A 379 2.60 11.15 -13.71
C THR A 379 2.06 10.78 -15.10
N ASP A 380 2.93 10.83 -16.10
CA ASP A 380 2.72 10.11 -17.37
C ASP A 380 3.03 8.59 -17.22
N SER A 381 2.92 7.86 -18.33
CA SER A 381 3.17 6.41 -18.40
C SER A 381 4.65 6.01 -18.19
N GLU A 382 5.58 6.95 -18.18
CA GLU A 382 7.00 6.74 -17.87
C GLU A 382 7.40 7.26 -16.48
N GLY A 383 6.41 7.64 -15.66
CA GLY A 383 6.61 8.14 -14.31
C GLY A 383 7.13 9.59 -14.23
N ASN A 384 7.09 10.36 -15.32
CA ASN A 384 7.46 11.78 -15.29
C ASN A 384 6.29 12.60 -14.72
N THR A 385 6.60 13.68 -14.02
CA THR A 385 5.63 14.67 -13.55
C THR A 385 6.19 16.08 -13.65
N VAL A 386 5.36 17.07 -13.40
CA VAL A 386 5.80 18.46 -13.33
C VAL A 386 6.67 18.68 -12.08
N GLU A 387 7.65 19.58 -12.17
CA GLU A 387 8.37 20.02 -10.98
C GLU A 387 7.46 20.89 -10.10
N TYR A 388 7.44 20.61 -8.82
CA TYR A 388 6.76 21.47 -7.85
C TYR A 388 7.55 22.77 -7.72
N GLN A 389 6.90 23.90 -8.04
CA GLN A 389 7.47 25.26 -7.92
C GLN A 389 7.07 25.93 -6.63
#